data_27b7c6a5ca738d6ea0de8d77ecbe8c87
#
_entry.id   27b7c6a5ca738d6ea0de8d77ecbe8c87
#
_cell.length_a   1.000
_cell.length_b   1.000
_cell.length_c   1.000
_cell.angle_alpha   90.00
_cell.angle_beta   90.00
_cell.angle_gamma   90.00
#
_symmetry.space_group_name_H-M   'P 1'
#
loop_
_entity.id
_entity.type
_entity.pdbx_description
1 polymer ?
#
loop_
_entity_poly.entity_id
_entity_poly.type
_entity_poly.pdbx_seq_one_letter_code
_entity_poly.pdbx_strand_id
1 'polypeptide(L)'
;MRIAICDDTQSDLQATQDMILDYSKTNNLPIAIDTYNDPNVLLNRLTYFGTTEYDMIILDIIMQQNGIDVAAKIRKIDQDIIIVFATTSKEYALDAFSVRAYDYFLKPLNKDQVFERLDHIMGMFNIKVKNTISFKSIDHSIISVDIKDISYIESNDRRMLLHLNDKTILTSPSHRTKF
;
A
#
# COMPACT_ATOMS: atom_id res chain seq x y z
N MET A 1 6.17 1.22 -0.24
CA MET A 1 5.00 0.32 -0.33
C MET A 1 5.09 -0.74 0.74
N ARG A 2 3.97 -1.06 1.40
CA ARG A 2 3.89 -2.15 2.38
C ARG A 2 2.85 -3.18 1.95
N ILE A 3 3.24 -4.44 1.91
CA ILE A 3 2.43 -5.55 1.40
C ILE A 3 2.21 -6.57 2.51
N ALA A 4 0.97 -6.99 2.73
CA ALA A 4 0.68 -8.18 3.52
C ALA A 4 0.50 -9.38 2.60
N ILE A 5 1.07 -10.52 2.96
CA ILE A 5 0.85 -11.81 2.29
C ILE A 5 0.21 -12.75 3.30
N CYS A 6 -0.93 -13.33 2.95
CA CYS A 6 -1.63 -14.28 3.82
C CYS A 6 -1.89 -15.60 3.09
N ASP A 7 -1.35 -16.69 3.65
CA ASP A 7 -1.41 -18.04 3.09
C ASP A 7 -1.12 -19.05 4.20
N ASP A 8 -1.96 -20.02 4.43
CA ASP A 8 -1.76 -21.02 5.49
C ASP A 8 -0.76 -22.11 5.12
N THR A 9 -0.36 -22.17 3.85
CA THR A 9 0.69 -23.08 3.35
C THR A 9 2.04 -22.38 3.37
N GLN A 10 2.91 -22.76 4.29
CA GLN A 10 4.20 -22.10 4.51
C GLN A 10 5.10 -22.03 3.28
N SER A 11 5.10 -23.09 2.44
CA SER A 11 5.88 -23.10 1.19
C SER A 11 5.39 -22.07 0.17
N ASP A 12 4.09 -21.89 0.06
CA ASP A 12 3.47 -20.94 -0.87
C ASP A 12 3.63 -19.50 -0.37
N LEU A 13 3.49 -19.31 0.95
CA LEU A 13 3.76 -18.04 1.61
C LEU A 13 5.20 -17.57 1.31
N GLN A 14 6.18 -18.48 1.50
CA GLN A 14 7.59 -18.18 1.23
C GLN A 14 7.84 -17.92 -0.25
N ALA A 15 7.28 -18.74 -1.15
CA ALA A 15 7.46 -18.57 -2.59
C ALA A 15 6.90 -17.21 -3.07
N THR A 16 5.73 -16.81 -2.56
CA THR A 16 5.13 -15.50 -2.87
C THR A 16 6.01 -14.38 -2.33
N GLN A 17 6.47 -14.48 -1.09
CA GLN A 17 7.37 -13.49 -0.48
C GLN A 17 8.66 -13.34 -1.29
N ASP A 18 9.32 -14.45 -1.65
CA ASP A 18 10.57 -14.44 -2.40
C ASP A 18 10.39 -13.76 -3.77
N MET A 19 9.26 -14.02 -4.43
CA MET A 19 8.94 -13.39 -5.71
C MET A 19 8.77 -11.87 -5.61
N ILE A 20 8.08 -11.38 -4.57
CA ILE A 20 7.92 -9.94 -4.33
C ILE A 20 9.26 -9.30 -3.94
N LEU A 21 10.10 -9.98 -3.16
CA LEU A 21 11.44 -9.51 -2.81
C LEU A 21 12.35 -9.44 -4.04
N ASP A 22 12.25 -10.40 -4.95
CA ASP A 22 13.00 -10.39 -6.22
C ASP A 22 12.57 -9.21 -7.10
N TYR A 23 11.26 -8.95 -7.20
CA TYR A 23 10.73 -7.77 -7.88
C TYR A 23 11.26 -6.46 -7.25
N SER A 24 11.21 -6.36 -5.92
CA SER A 24 11.71 -5.20 -5.16
C SER A 24 13.19 -4.91 -5.47
N LYS A 25 14.02 -5.96 -5.45
CA LYS A 25 15.47 -5.86 -5.77
C LYS A 25 15.71 -5.49 -7.22
N THR A 26 15.02 -6.14 -8.15
CA THR A 26 15.19 -5.93 -9.60
C THR A 26 14.87 -4.49 -9.99
N ASN A 27 13.84 -3.91 -9.39
CA ASN A 27 13.36 -2.56 -9.71
C ASN A 27 13.88 -1.49 -8.74
N ASN A 28 14.73 -1.84 -7.78
CA ASN A 28 15.26 -0.95 -6.74
C ASN A 28 14.14 -0.18 -6.00
N LEU A 29 13.05 -0.88 -5.67
CA LEU A 29 11.87 -0.32 -5.00
C LEU A 29 11.83 -0.74 -3.53
N PRO A 30 11.68 0.18 -2.57
CA PRO A 30 11.55 -0.16 -1.16
C PRO A 30 10.16 -0.77 -0.88
N ILE A 31 10.09 -2.11 -0.81
CA ILE A 31 8.88 -2.85 -0.45
C ILE A 31 9.09 -3.52 0.91
N ALA A 32 8.22 -3.18 1.88
CA ALA A 32 8.13 -3.88 3.15
C ALA A 32 7.07 -4.98 3.06
N ILE A 33 7.37 -6.17 3.58
CA ILE A 33 6.47 -7.32 3.50
C ILE A 33 6.25 -7.88 4.90
N ASP A 34 4.97 -8.04 5.27
CA ASP A 34 4.55 -8.79 6.43
C ASP A 34 3.83 -10.06 5.97
N THR A 35 4.12 -11.20 6.60
CA THR A 35 3.53 -12.49 6.25
C THR A 35 2.64 -13.02 7.36
N TYR A 36 1.54 -13.66 6.99
CA TYR A 36 0.53 -14.22 7.86
C TYR A 36 0.17 -15.63 7.42
N ASN A 37 0.30 -16.61 8.29
CA ASN A 37 -0.16 -17.98 8.07
C ASN A 37 -1.55 -18.23 8.66
N ASP A 38 -2.15 -17.23 9.29
CA ASP A 38 -3.51 -17.26 9.82
C ASP A 38 -4.23 -15.95 9.46
N PRO A 39 -5.31 -16.01 8.68
CA PRO A 39 -6.07 -14.84 8.27
C PRO A 39 -6.70 -14.07 9.45
N ASN A 40 -6.93 -14.73 10.60
CA ASN A 40 -7.46 -14.05 11.77
C ASN A 40 -6.41 -13.09 12.39
N VAL A 41 -5.14 -13.45 12.34
CA VAL A 41 -4.05 -12.56 12.82
C VAL A 41 -3.98 -11.31 11.95
N LEU A 42 -4.07 -11.47 10.63
CA LEU A 42 -4.15 -10.34 9.69
C LEU A 42 -5.37 -9.46 9.98
N LEU A 43 -6.57 -10.06 10.08
CA LEU A 43 -7.82 -9.31 10.35
C LEU A 43 -7.79 -8.56 11.67
N ASN A 44 -7.27 -9.19 12.74
CA ASN A 44 -7.13 -8.56 14.05
C ASN A 44 -6.20 -7.34 13.97
N ARG A 45 -5.08 -7.45 13.25
CA ARG A 45 -4.19 -6.33 13.05
C ARG A 45 -4.87 -5.17 12.33
N LEU A 46 -5.56 -5.44 11.22
CA LEU A 46 -6.27 -4.43 10.44
C LEU A 46 -7.39 -3.75 11.27
N THR A 47 -8.09 -4.53 12.09
CA THR A 47 -9.17 -4.01 12.96
C THR A 47 -8.61 -3.15 14.10
N TYR A 48 -7.47 -3.54 14.67
CA TYR A 48 -6.88 -2.85 15.83
C TYR A 48 -6.43 -1.43 15.50
N PHE A 49 -5.86 -1.22 14.32
CA PHE A 49 -5.34 0.08 13.90
C PHE A 49 -6.42 0.99 13.24
N GLY A 50 -7.64 0.50 13.05
CA GLY A 50 -8.77 1.25 12.49
C GLY A 50 -8.63 1.63 11.00
N THR A 51 -7.42 1.58 10.46
CA THR A 51 -7.09 1.75 9.05
C THR A 51 -6.09 0.69 8.62
N THR A 52 -6.01 0.40 7.33
CA THR A 52 -4.97 -0.52 6.87
C THR A 52 -3.61 0.17 6.86
N GLU A 53 -2.59 -0.53 7.37
CA GLU A 53 -1.19 -0.10 7.23
C GLU A 53 -0.58 -0.57 5.91
N TYR A 54 -1.35 -1.29 5.09
CA TYR A 54 -0.89 -1.91 3.86
C TYR A 54 -1.45 -1.20 2.64
N ASP A 55 -0.62 -1.12 1.63
CA ASP A 55 -1.00 -0.64 0.29
C ASP A 55 -1.64 -1.76 -0.54
N MET A 56 -1.22 -3.00 -0.29
CA MET A 56 -1.69 -4.19 -0.98
C MET A 56 -1.72 -5.40 -0.06
N ILE A 57 -2.69 -6.27 -0.27
CA ILE A 57 -2.77 -7.59 0.37
C ILE A 57 -2.79 -8.65 -0.72
N ILE A 58 -1.88 -9.62 -0.63
CA ILE A 58 -1.89 -10.86 -1.42
C ILE A 58 -2.49 -11.94 -0.54
N LEU A 59 -3.55 -12.59 -0.99
CA LEU A 59 -4.37 -13.47 -0.17
C LEU A 59 -4.62 -14.79 -0.89
N ASP A 60 -4.31 -15.91 -0.24
CA ASP A 60 -4.81 -17.19 -0.73
C ASP A 60 -6.31 -17.32 -0.46
N ILE A 61 -7.00 -18.05 -1.34
CA ILE A 61 -8.44 -18.33 -1.19
C ILE A 61 -8.64 -19.62 -0.41
N ILE A 62 -7.81 -20.63 -0.68
CA ILE A 62 -7.97 -21.96 -0.09
C ILE A 62 -7.17 -22.05 1.20
N MET A 63 -7.76 -21.55 2.28
CA MET A 63 -7.25 -21.63 3.63
C MET A 63 -8.32 -22.19 4.57
N GLN A 64 -8.01 -22.40 5.85
CA GLN A 64 -8.99 -22.79 6.86
C GLN A 64 -10.22 -21.85 6.87
N GLN A 65 -10.02 -20.57 6.65
CA GLN A 65 -11.05 -19.59 6.36
C GLN A 65 -10.95 -19.19 4.89
N ASN A 66 -12.06 -19.27 4.14
CA ASN A 66 -12.08 -18.89 2.73
C ASN A 66 -11.59 -17.45 2.52
N GLY A 67 -10.61 -17.26 1.64
CA GLY A 67 -9.99 -15.95 1.37
C GLY A 67 -10.96 -14.90 0.82
N ILE A 68 -12.02 -15.31 0.12
CA ILE A 68 -13.09 -14.38 -0.33
C ILE A 68 -13.81 -13.77 0.88
N ASP A 69 -14.14 -14.58 1.90
CA ASP A 69 -14.77 -14.10 3.13
C ASP A 69 -13.83 -13.18 3.92
N VAL A 70 -12.53 -13.49 3.91
CA VAL A 70 -11.50 -12.62 4.52
C VAL A 70 -11.45 -11.30 3.78
N ALA A 71 -11.40 -11.31 2.44
CA ALA A 71 -11.40 -10.11 1.62
C ALA A 71 -12.67 -9.26 1.84
N ALA A 72 -13.84 -9.89 1.98
CA ALA A 72 -15.08 -9.19 2.28
C ALA A 72 -15.04 -8.48 3.65
N LYS A 73 -14.37 -9.07 4.66
CA LYS A 73 -14.14 -8.41 5.95
C LYS A 73 -13.16 -7.25 5.83
N ILE A 74 -12.08 -7.42 5.04
CA ILE A 74 -11.12 -6.34 4.75
C ILE A 74 -11.81 -5.16 4.08
N ARG A 75 -12.71 -5.40 3.12
CA ARG A 75 -13.49 -4.35 2.44
C ARG A 75 -14.38 -3.53 3.38
N LYS A 76 -14.79 -4.09 4.52
CA LYS A 76 -15.54 -3.33 5.56
C LYS A 76 -14.62 -2.38 6.34
N ILE A 77 -13.33 -2.66 6.40
CA ILE A 77 -12.32 -1.84 7.09
C ILE A 77 -11.76 -0.79 6.13
N ASP A 78 -11.42 -1.24 4.91
CA ASP A 78 -10.84 -0.41 3.86
C ASP A 78 -11.39 -0.82 2.49
N GLN A 79 -12.04 0.14 1.82
CA GLN A 79 -12.64 -0.12 0.51
C GLN A 79 -11.66 0.02 -0.65
N ASP A 80 -10.53 0.68 -0.44
CA ASP A 80 -9.60 1.09 -1.49
C ASP A 80 -8.29 0.29 -1.53
N ILE A 81 -8.00 -0.49 -0.48
CA ILE A 81 -6.80 -1.33 -0.45
C ILE A 81 -6.78 -2.29 -1.64
N ILE A 82 -5.62 -2.45 -2.26
CA ILE A 82 -5.46 -3.41 -3.35
C ILE A 82 -5.46 -4.82 -2.79
N ILE A 83 -6.39 -5.66 -3.26
CA ILE A 83 -6.44 -7.09 -2.96
C ILE A 83 -6.11 -7.87 -4.22
N VAL A 84 -5.13 -8.75 -4.11
CA VAL A 84 -4.73 -9.69 -5.15
C VAL A 84 -4.88 -11.09 -4.58
N PHE A 85 -5.55 -11.97 -5.30
CA PHE A 85 -5.59 -13.37 -4.91
C PHE A 85 -4.44 -14.17 -5.54
N ALA A 86 -3.86 -15.09 -4.76
CA ALA A 86 -2.86 -16.05 -5.21
C ALA A 86 -3.28 -17.43 -4.74
N THR A 87 -3.85 -18.27 -5.62
CA THR A 87 -4.50 -19.52 -5.24
C THR A 87 -4.30 -20.63 -6.28
N THR A 88 -4.50 -21.87 -5.86
CA THR A 88 -4.47 -23.05 -6.75
C THR A 88 -5.77 -23.27 -7.52
N SER A 89 -6.90 -22.69 -7.10
CA SER A 89 -8.21 -22.87 -7.73
C SER A 89 -8.52 -21.78 -8.77
N LYS A 90 -9.23 -22.15 -9.83
CA LYS A 90 -9.80 -21.24 -10.83
C LYS A 90 -11.28 -20.90 -10.54
N GLU A 91 -11.91 -21.66 -9.66
CA GLU A 91 -13.36 -21.64 -9.46
C GLU A 91 -13.86 -20.35 -8.84
N TYR A 92 -13.01 -19.70 -8.02
CA TYR A 92 -13.38 -18.49 -7.29
C TYR A 92 -13.11 -17.18 -8.06
N ALA A 93 -12.73 -17.27 -9.33
CA ALA A 93 -12.41 -16.07 -10.11
C ALA A 93 -13.60 -15.11 -10.23
N LEU A 94 -14.83 -15.63 -10.35
CA LEU A 94 -16.04 -14.82 -10.37
C LEU A 94 -16.35 -14.20 -9.00
N ASP A 95 -16.12 -14.94 -7.92
CA ASP A 95 -16.34 -14.46 -6.56
C ASP A 95 -15.35 -13.33 -6.19
N ALA A 96 -14.15 -13.36 -6.76
CA ALA A 96 -13.15 -12.32 -6.59
C ALA A 96 -13.65 -10.93 -7.06
N PHE A 97 -14.51 -10.86 -8.08
CA PHE A 97 -15.13 -9.62 -8.50
C PHE A 97 -16.07 -9.04 -7.45
N SER A 98 -16.75 -9.88 -6.67
CA SER A 98 -17.66 -9.42 -5.61
C SER A 98 -16.98 -8.61 -4.53
N VAL A 99 -15.70 -8.92 -4.26
CA VAL A 99 -14.85 -8.21 -3.29
C VAL A 99 -13.93 -7.19 -3.96
N ARG A 100 -14.15 -6.89 -5.25
CA ARG A 100 -13.35 -5.93 -6.01
C ARG A 100 -11.86 -6.26 -5.91
N ALA A 101 -11.50 -7.54 -6.12
CA ALA A 101 -10.11 -7.93 -6.25
C ALA A 101 -9.50 -7.22 -7.46
N TYR A 102 -8.27 -6.76 -7.30
CA TYR A 102 -7.54 -6.12 -8.39
C TYR A 102 -7.03 -7.14 -9.41
N ASP A 103 -6.54 -8.27 -8.91
CA ASP A 103 -6.00 -9.33 -9.77
C ASP A 103 -6.17 -10.71 -9.12
N TYR A 104 -5.90 -11.76 -9.93
CA TYR A 104 -6.07 -13.14 -9.54
C TYR A 104 -4.96 -14.00 -10.15
N PHE A 105 -4.05 -14.48 -9.32
CA PHE A 105 -2.94 -15.33 -9.73
C PHE A 105 -3.23 -16.81 -9.45
N LEU A 106 -2.92 -17.63 -10.42
CA LEU A 106 -2.92 -19.08 -10.23
C LEU A 106 -1.54 -19.56 -9.82
N LYS A 107 -1.49 -20.36 -8.76
CA LYS A 107 -0.29 -21.09 -8.37
C LYS A 107 -0.04 -22.30 -9.29
N PRO A 108 1.22 -22.65 -9.63
CA PRO A 108 2.42 -21.95 -9.24
C PRO A 108 2.55 -20.59 -9.91
N LEU A 109 3.02 -19.58 -9.16
CA LEU A 109 3.13 -18.21 -9.65
C LEU A 109 4.14 -18.12 -10.80
N ASN A 110 3.74 -17.49 -11.90
CA ASN A 110 4.64 -17.19 -13.01
C ASN A 110 5.30 -15.82 -12.79
N LYS A 111 6.64 -15.79 -12.79
CA LYS A 111 7.41 -14.59 -12.49
C LYS A 111 7.08 -13.43 -13.43
N ASP A 112 7.05 -13.66 -14.73
CA ASP A 112 6.84 -12.61 -15.72
C ASP A 112 5.45 -11.99 -15.59
N GLN A 113 4.43 -12.83 -15.36
CA GLN A 113 3.05 -12.36 -15.13
C GLN A 113 2.94 -11.54 -13.84
N VAL A 114 3.54 -12.01 -12.75
CA VAL A 114 3.51 -11.30 -11.46
C VAL A 114 4.23 -9.96 -11.59
N PHE A 115 5.38 -9.91 -12.25
CA PHE A 115 6.16 -8.69 -12.45
C PHE A 115 5.37 -7.68 -13.30
N GLU A 116 4.78 -8.10 -14.42
CA GLU A 116 3.92 -7.24 -15.24
C GLU A 116 2.77 -6.61 -14.43
N ARG A 117 2.11 -7.42 -13.59
CA ARG A 117 1.01 -6.93 -12.75
C ARG A 117 1.48 -6.00 -11.66
N LEU A 118 2.62 -6.29 -11.03
CA LEU A 118 3.24 -5.38 -10.07
C LEU A 118 3.63 -4.05 -10.71
N ASP A 119 4.14 -4.05 -11.94
CA ASP A 119 4.45 -2.82 -12.68
C ASP A 119 3.20 -1.95 -12.87
N HIS A 120 2.06 -2.56 -13.22
CA HIS A 120 0.77 -1.86 -13.33
C HIS A 120 0.33 -1.29 -11.98
N ILE A 121 0.42 -2.08 -10.90
CA ILE A 121 0.08 -1.64 -9.55
C ILE A 121 0.99 -0.49 -9.12
N MET A 122 2.31 -0.64 -9.32
CA MET A 122 3.29 0.41 -9.00
C MET A 122 3.06 1.69 -9.81
N GLY A 123 2.67 1.56 -11.07
CA GLY A 123 2.26 2.70 -11.90
C GLY A 123 1.12 3.49 -11.26
N MET A 124 0.11 2.80 -10.70
CA MET A 124 -0.99 3.47 -9.98
C MET A 124 -0.53 4.13 -8.68
N PHE A 125 0.38 3.49 -7.94
CA PHE A 125 0.98 4.10 -6.73
C PHE A 125 1.86 5.28 -7.09
N ASN A 126 2.67 5.20 -8.15
CA ASN A 126 3.47 6.34 -8.63
C ASN A 126 2.61 7.52 -9.09
N ILE A 127 1.39 7.25 -9.55
CA ILE A 127 0.37 8.28 -9.79
C ILE A 127 -0.24 8.77 -8.46
N LYS A 128 -0.31 7.92 -7.42
CA LYS A 128 -0.83 8.24 -6.07
C LYS A 128 0.26 8.69 -5.07
N VAL A 129 1.48 8.13 -5.13
CA VAL A 129 2.71 8.68 -4.49
C VAL A 129 3.19 9.85 -5.34
N LYS A 130 2.35 10.73 -5.46
CA LYS A 130 2.54 12.04 -6.00
C LYS A 130 3.65 12.70 -5.27
N ASN A 131 4.28 13.30 -6.01
CA ASN A 131 4.63 14.70 -6.08
C ASN A 131 3.96 15.60 -4.99
N THR A 132 3.56 15.03 -3.86
CA THR A 132 3.07 15.81 -2.73
C THR A 132 4.08 15.80 -1.59
N ILE A 133 4.30 16.95 -1.00
CA ILE A 133 5.01 17.09 0.27
C ILE A 133 3.99 17.36 1.39
N SER A 134 4.21 16.75 2.55
CA SER A 134 3.45 17.05 3.76
C SER A 134 4.06 18.29 4.42
N PHE A 135 3.30 19.38 4.45
CA PHE A 135 3.71 20.62 5.05
C PHE A 135 2.95 20.86 6.37
N LYS A 136 3.69 21.06 7.47
CA LYS A 136 3.10 21.39 8.75
C LYS A 136 2.88 22.90 8.82
N SER A 137 1.64 23.36 8.89
CA SER A 137 1.27 24.77 9.00
C SER A 137 1.41 25.32 10.42
N ILE A 138 1.35 26.66 10.58
CA ILE A 138 1.44 27.36 11.86
C ILE A 138 0.39 26.89 12.88
N ASP A 139 -0.80 26.56 12.43
CA ASP A 139 -1.91 26.04 13.23
C ASP A 139 -1.72 24.55 13.62
N HIS A 140 -0.55 23.98 13.29
CA HIS A 140 -0.18 22.58 13.47
C HIS A 140 -0.96 21.57 12.60
N SER A 141 -1.80 22.03 11.68
CA SER A 141 -2.39 21.15 10.66
C SER A 141 -1.33 20.61 9.69
N ILE A 142 -1.54 19.41 9.17
CA ILE A 142 -0.71 18.83 8.11
C ILE A 142 -1.45 19.05 6.79
N ILE A 143 -0.83 19.82 5.90
CA ILE A 143 -1.35 20.11 4.57
C ILE A 143 -0.53 19.30 3.57
N SER A 144 -1.19 18.54 2.70
CA SER A 144 -0.54 17.85 1.59
C SER A 144 -0.55 18.76 0.38
N VAL A 145 0.64 19.10 -0.15
CA VAL A 145 0.81 20.00 -1.29
C VAL A 145 1.47 19.23 -2.44
N ASP A 146 0.89 19.28 -3.63
CA ASP A 146 1.48 18.68 -4.82
C ASP A 146 2.74 19.50 -5.23
N ILE A 147 3.86 18.80 -5.51
CA ILE A 147 5.13 19.45 -5.87
C ILE A 147 4.98 20.32 -7.12
N LYS A 148 4.11 19.94 -8.06
CA LYS A 148 3.85 20.74 -9.26
C LYS A 148 3.20 22.10 -8.96
N ASP A 149 2.51 22.23 -7.80
CA ASP A 149 1.85 23.46 -7.38
C ASP A 149 2.79 24.38 -6.58
N ILE A 150 4.04 23.92 -6.32
CA ILE A 150 5.05 24.69 -5.60
C ILE A 150 5.87 25.51 -6.57
N SER A 151 5.90 26.83 -6.37
CA SER A 151 6.79 27.71 -7.11
C SER A 151 8.21 27.67 -6.57
N TYR A 152 8.37 27.86 -5.26
CA TYR A 152 9.64 27.78 -4.56
C TYR A 152 9.45 27.65 -3.05
N ILE A 153 10.52 27.30 -2.36
CA ILE A 153 10.57 27.21 -0.89
C ILE A 153 11.66 28.16 -0.42
N GLU A 154 11.36 28.99 0.57
CA GLU A 154 12.35 29.82 1.22
C GLU A 154 12.39 29.60 2.73
N SER A 155 13.54 29.88 3.33
CA SER A 155 13.71 29.88 4.77
C SER A 155 13.80 31.32 5.24
N ASN A 156 12.90 31.72 6.13
CA ASN A 156 12.88 33.05 6.71
C ASN A 156 12.68 32.94 8.22
N ASP A 157 13.62 33.46 8.98
CA ASP A 157 13.58 33.61 10.43
C ASP A 157 13.14 32.36 11.20
N ARG A 158 13.79 31.21 10.89
CA ARG A 158 13.51 29.86 11.42
C ARG A 158 12.15 29.27 11.02
N ARG A 159 11.50 29.81 10.03
CA ARG A 159 10.29 29.28 9.41
C ARG A 159 10.57 28.89 7.97
N MET A 160 9.84 27.91 7.51
CA MET A 160 9.81 27.57 6.09
C MET A 160 8.57 28.19 5.47
N LEU A 161 8.75 28.89 4.37
CA LEU A 161 7.68 29.47 3.56
C LEU A 161 7.60 28.68 2.27
N LEU A 162 6.41 28.13 2.00
CA LEU A 162 6.13 27.39 0.79
C LEU A 162 5.25 28.25 -0.11
N HIS A 163 5.81 28.71 -1.22
CA HIS A 163 5.11 29.55 -2.19
C HIS A 163 4.48 28.67 -3.26
N LEU A 164 3.17 28.81 -3.46
CA LEU A 164 2.41 28.07 -4.45
C LEU A 164 2.22 28.90 -5.73
N ASN A 165 1.94 28.23 -6.84
CA ASN A 165 1.74 28.86 -8.16
C ASN A 165 0.52 29.79 -8.19
N ASP A 166 -0.47 29.56 -7.34
CA ASP A 166 -1.66 30.41 -7.16
C ASP A 166 -1.42 31.64 -6.25
N LYS A 167 -0.16 31.88 -5.88
CA LYS A 167 0.31 32.93 -4.96
C LYS A 167 -0.03 32.68 -3.48
N THR A 168 -0.57 31.53 -3.11
CA THR A 168 -0.74 31.12 -1.71
C THR A 168 0.64 30.92 -1.07
N ILE A 169 0.81 31.37 0.18
CA ILE A 169 2.02 31.16 0.97
C ILE A 169 1.64 30.40 2.24
N LEU A 170 2.18 29.17 2.36
CA LEU A 170 2.06 28.37 3.55
C LEU A 170 3.29 28.58 4.43
N THR A 171 3.09 28.76 5.73
CA THR A 171 4.18 29.03 6.67
C THR A 171 4.26 27.94 7.72
N SER A 172 5.45 27.38 7.95
CA SER A 172 5.69 26.40 9.01
C SER A 172 5.75 27.04 10.39
N PRO A 173 5.52 26.27 11.48
CA PRO A 173 5.85 26.71 12.83
C PRO A 173 7.35 27.00 12.94
N SER A 174 7.71 27.93 13.85
CA SER A 174 9.11 28.20 14.15
C SER A 174 9.77 26.98 14.81
N HIS A 175 10.88 26.48 14.26
CA HIS A 175 11.70 25.48 14.93
C HIS A 175 12.45 26.12 16.10
N ARG A 176 11.98 25.90 17.33
CA ARG A 176 12.82 26.11 18.52
C ARG A 176 13.73 24.90 18.63
N THR A 177 15.00 25.06 18.28
CA THR A 177 16.05 24.14 18.73
C THR A 177 16.13 24.27 20.23
N LYS A 178 15.70 23.25 20.98
CA LYS A 178 16.08 23.13 22.39
C LYS A 178 17.56 22.75 22.40
N PHE A 179 18.43 23.65 22.80
CA PHE A 179 19.77 23.34 23.27
C PHE A 179 19.68 22.73 24.67
#